data_32fa509889b3e3ccf0e879823c0586a3
#
_entry.id   32fa509889b3e3ccf0e879823c0586a3
#
_cell.length_a   1.000
_cell.length_b   1.000
_cell.length_c   1.000
_cell.angle_alpha   90.00
_cell.angle_beta   90.00
_cell.angle_gamma   90.00
#
_symmetry.space_group_name_H-M   'P 1'
#
loop_
_entity.id
_entity.type
_entity.pdbx_description
1 polymer ?
#
loop_
_entity_poly.entity_id
_entity_poly.type
_entity_poly.pdbx_seq_one_letter_code
_entity_poly.pdbx_strand_id
1 'polypeptide(L)'
;MKKINLGISGCMGRMGQQLIKSSKSNKHFNLNTLTEYTAINKKIHGVKPELNSEDAFKKTDLIIDFTIPKCTLEILKIASKLKKKVVIGTTGFNKAQESQIKKYSKKIPVLKAGNMSLGVNLLMYLTEIASKSLNEDYLSKIFEVHHKHKKDYPSGTALMLGKGIADGKGKKNNKNFK
;
A
#
# COMPACT_ATOMS: atom_id res chain seq x y z
N MET A 1 -6.52 2.59 -26.67
CA MET A 1 -5.82 1.71 -25.69
C MET A 1 -6.82 0.80 -24.99
N LYS A 2 -6.50 -0.48 -24.82
CA LYS A 2 -7.32 -1.42 -24.06
C LYS A 2 -7.33 -1.01 -22.58
N LYS A 3 -8.50 -0.89 -21.95
CA LYS A 3 -8.62 -0.58 -20.53
C LYS A 3 -8.11 -1.74 -19.68
N ILE A 4 -7.51 -1.42 -18.53
CA ILE A 4 -7.07 -2.40 -17.53
C ILE A 4 -8.28 -2.76 -16.67
N ASN A 5 -8.62 -4.04 -16.59
CA ASN A 5 -9.65 -4.55 -15.69
C ASN A 5 -9.14 -4.51 -14.25
N LEU A 6 -9.75 -3.67 -13.44
CA LEU A 6 -9.31 -3.36 -12.09
C LEU A 6 -10.17 -4.07 -11.05
N GLY A 7 -9.50 -4.78 -10.13
CA GLY A 7 -10.07 -5.27 -8.89
C GLY A 7 -9.61 -4.41 -7.70
N ILE A 8 -10.49 -4.07 -6.79
CA ILE A 8 -10.17 -3.36 -5.54
C ILE A 8 -10.59 -4.23 -4.35
N SER A 9 -9.63 -4.59 -3.51
CA SER A 9 -9.85 -5.32 -2.27
C SER A 9 -9.84 -4.38 -1.06
N GLY A 10 -10.75 -4.61 -0.11
CA GLY A 10 -11.04 -3.67 0.97
C GLY A 10 -11.92 -2.51 0.49
N CYS A 11 -12.88 -2.80 -0.37
CA CYS A 11 -13.70 -1.81 -1.06
C CYS A 11 -14.57 -0.96 -0.13
N MET A 12 -14.87 -1.41 1.08
CA MET A 12 -15.62 -0.64 2.10
C MET A 12 -14.75 0.27 2.94
N GLY A 13 -13.44 0.06 2.95
CA GLY A 13 -12.49 0.88 3.67
C GLY A 13 -12.37 2.30 3.08
N ARG A 14 -11.85 3.25 3.87
CA ARG A 14 -11.64 4.64 3.43
C ARG A 14 -10.85 4.73 2.11
N MET A 15 -9.75 4.00 2.02
CA MET A 15 -8.94 3.98 0.79
C MET A 15 -9.66 3.27 -0.37
N GLY A 16 -10.35 2.16 -0.10
CA GLY A 16 -11.15 1.47 -1.11
C GLY A 16 -12.18 2.37 -1.77
N GLN A 17 -12.91 3.16 -0.98
CA GLN A 17 -13.90 4.13 -1.50
C GLN A 17 -13.24 5.22 -2.36
N GLN A 18 -12.08 5.75 -1.96
CA GLN A 18 -11.35 6.74 -2.76
C GLN A 18 -10.84 6.15 -4.08
N LEU A 19 -10.33 4.92 -4.05
CA LEU A 19 -9.88 4.21 -5.25
C LEU A 19 -11.04 3.94 -6.22
N ILE A 20 -12.20 3.54 -5.72
CA ILE A 20 -13.41 3.36 -6.53
C ILE A 20 -13.80 4.68 -7.21
N LYS A 21 -13.83 5.79 -6.46
CA LYS A 21 -14.14 7.12 -7.00
C LYS A 21 -13.13 7.52 -8.08
N SER A 22 -11.83 7.37 -7.81
CA SER A 22 -10.76 7.75 -8.73
C SER A 22 -10.72 6.87 -9.98
N SER A 23 -10.96 5.56 -9.85
CA SER A 23 -10.94 4.64 -10.99
C SER A 23 -12.05 4.90 -11.99
N LYS A 24 -13.20 5.38 -11.54
CA LYS A 24 -14.34 5.72 -12.41
C LYS A 24 -14.08 6.90 -13.33
N SER A 25 -13.41 7.93 -12.83
CA SER A 25 -13.03 9.10 -13.63
C SER A 25 -11.82 8.86 -14.53
N ASN A 26 -11.16 7.70 -14.39
CA ASN A 26 -9.94 7.39 -15.12
C ASN A 26 -10.23 6.53 -16.35
N LYS A 27 -9.95 7.08 -17.54
CA LYS A 27 -10.20 6.40 -18.83
C LYS A 27 -9.39 5.12 -19.06
N HIS A 28 -8.32 4.89 -18.28
CA HIS A 28 -7.44 3.74 -18.44
C HIS A 28 -7.93 2.49 -17.69
N PHE A 29 -8.86 2.65 -16.75
CA PHE A 29 -9.36 1.55 -15.94
C PHE A 29 -10.81 1.19 -16.26
N ASN A 30 -11.08 -0.10 -16.12
CA ASN A 30 -12.42 -0.68 -16.08
C ASN A 30 -12.59 -1.35 -14.73
N LEU A 31 -13.27 -0.68 -13.79
CA LEU A 31 -13.56 -1.25 -12.46
C LEU A 31 -14.61 -2.34 -12.61
N ASN A 32 -14.21 -3.59 -12.48
CA ASN A 32 -15.08 -4.74 -12.67
C ASN A 32 -15.18 -5.68 -11.47
N THR A 33 -14.28 -5.55 -10.49
CA THR A 33 -14.25 -6.43 -9.31
C THR A 33 -14.03 -5.60 -8.06
N LEU A 34 -14.89 -5.81 -7.07
CA LEU A 34 -14.76 -5.29 -5.72
C LEU A 34 -14.78 -6.48 -4.78
N THR A 35 -13.82 -6.51 -3.83
CA THR A 35 -13.83 -7.57 -2.82
C THR A 35 -13.76 -7.01 -1.42
N GLU A 36 -14.36 -7.78 -0.48
CA GLU A 36 -14.37 -7.48 0.94
C GLU A 36 -14.22 -8.77 1.75
N TYR A 37 -13.86 -8.64 3.02
CA TYR A 37 -13.71 -9.78 3.94
C TYR A 37 -15.06 -10.39 4.32
N THR A 38 -16.11 -9.59 4.37
CA THR A 38 -17.50 -10.01 4.66
C THR A 38 -18.38 -9.82 3.46
N ALA A 39 -19.41 -10.66 3.33
CA ALA A 39 -20.38 -10.55 2.26
C ALA A 39 -21.17 -9.23 2.33
N ILE A 40 -21.29 -8.56 1.19
CA ILE A 40 -22.02 -7.29 1.05
C ILE A 40 -23.11 -7.46 0.00
N ASN A 41 -24.35 -7.23 0.42
CA ASN A 41 -25.51 -7.41 -0.47
C ASN A 41 -25.87 -6.15 -1.28
N LYS A 42 -25.08 -5.08 -1.19
CA LYS A 42 -25.32 -3.82 -1.90
C LYS A 42 -24.32 -3.66 -3.05
N LYS A 43 -24.81 -3.28 -4.23
CA LYS A 43 -23.92 -2.87 -5.33
C LYS A 43 -23.28 -1.53 -5.02
N ILE A 44 -21.98 -1.43 -5.26
CA ILE A 44 -21.21 -0.20 -5.16
C ILE A 44 -20.87 0.21 -6.58
N HIS A 45 -21.44 1.31 -7.01
CA HIS A 45 -21.24 1.82 -8.37
C HIS A 45 -21.49 0.79 -9.50
N GLY A 46 -22.52 -0.01 -9.34
CA GLY A 46 -22.90 -1.03 -10.33
C GLY A 46 -22.16 -2.37 -10.18
N VAL A 47 -21.10 -2.45 -9.40
CA VAL A 47 -20.34 -3.69 -9.11
C VAL A 47 -20.81 -4.25 -7.76
N LYS A 48 -21.17 -5.54 -7.74
CA LYS A 48 -21.48 -6.24 -6.49
C LYS A 48 -20.17 -6.70 -5.83
N PRO A 49 -19.88 -6.31 -4.58
CA PRO A 49 -18.73 -6.83 -3.87
C PRO A 49 -18.84 -8.34 -3.63
N GLU A 50 -17.70 -9.02 -3.78
CA GLU A 50 -17.58 -10.47 -3.58
C GLU A 50 -16.56 -10.74 -2.47
N LEU A 51 -16.48 -11.97 -1.97
CA LEU A 51 -15.37 -12.41 -1.13
C LEU A 51 -14.12 -12.61 -2.00
N ASN A 52 -12.93 -12.51 -1.38
CA ASN A 52 -11.69 -12.82 -2.10
C ASN A 52 -11.71 -14.28 -2.57
N SER A 53 -11.71 -14.49 -3.86
CA SER A 53 -11.75 -15.81 -4.48
C SER A 53 -11.08 -15.81 -5.85
N GLU A 54 -10.78 -16.99 -6.38
CA GLU A 54 -10.27 -17.13 -7.75
C GLU A 54 -11.30 -16.61 -8.77
N ASP A 55 -12.57 -16.89 -8.57
CA ASP A 55 -13.63 -16.45 -9.48
C ASP A 55 -13.78 -14.92 -9.50
N ALA A 56 -13.70 -14.28 -8.33
CA ALA A 56 -13.73 -12.82 -8.23
C ALA A 56 -12.57 -12.18 -9.01
N PHE A 57 -11.33 -12.70 -8.85
CA PHE A 57 -10.15 -12.10 -9.48
C PHE A 57 -9.85 -12.61 -10.90
N LYS A 58 -10.53 -13.65 -11.37
CA LYS A 58 -10.33 -14.19 -12.73
C LYS A 58 -10.50 -13.16 -13.83
N LYS A 59 -11.44 -12.23 -13.64
CA LYS A 59 -11.79 -11.16 -14.59
C LYS A 59 -10.88 -9.92 -14.50
N THR A 60 -9.96 -9.83 -13.53
CA THR A 60 -9.08 -8.69 -13.33
C THR A 60 -7.76 -8.85 -14.08
N ASP A 61 -7.13 -7.72 -14.41
CA ASP A 61 -5.74 -7.66 -14.87
C ASP A 61 -4.82 -7.18 -13.75
N LEU A 62 -5.35 -6.33 -12.87
CA LEU A 62 -4.66 -5.70 -11.75
C LEU A 62 -5.55 -5.69 -10.51
N ILE A 63 -4.99 -6.05 -9.37
CA ILE A 63 -5.65 -5.98 -8.05
C ILE A 63 -4.96 -4.89 -7.23
N ILE A 64 -5.75 -3.97 -6.66
CA ILE A 64 -5.27 -3.00 -5.66
C ILE A 64 -5.81 -3.42 -4.30
N ASP A 65 -4.91 -3.63 -3.36
CA ASP A 65 -5.20 -4.13 -2.01
C ASP A 65 -4.91 -3.08 -0.94
N PHE A 66 -5.94 -2.68 -0.21
CA PHE A 66 -5.88 -1.85 0.99
C PHE A 66 -6.68 -2.52 2.12
N THR A 67 -6.21 -3.67 2.57
CA THR A 67 -6.88 -4.48 3.60
C THR A 67 -6.02 -4.61 4.87
N ILE A 68 -5.82 -5.83 5.32
CA ILE A 68 -4.98 -6.19 6.45
C ILE A 68 -3.95 -7.25 6.02
N PRO A 69 -2.81 -7.40 6.72
CA PRO A 69 -1.74 -8.32 6.32
C PRO A 69 -2.18 -9.75 6.00
N LYS A 70 -3.08 -10.33 6.80
CA LYS A 70 -3.62 -11.67 6.56
C LYS A 70 -4.35 -11.76 5.22
N CYS A 71 -5.21 -10.79 4.94
CA CYS A 71 -5.99 -10.73 3.71
C CYS A 71 -5.09 -10.52 2.48
N THR A 72 -4.08 -9.65 2.58
CA THR A 72 -3.08 -9.45 1.51
C THR A 72 -2.40 -10.75 1.11
N LEU A 73 -2.02 -11.61 2.07
CA LEU A 73 -1.38 -12.88 1.77
C LEU A 73 -2.33 -13.87 1.05
N GLU A 74 -3.60 -13.87 1.41
CA GLU A 74 -4.64 -14.65 0.71
C GLU A 74 -4.81 -14.16 -0.73
N ILE A 75 -4.88 -12.84 -0.92
CA ILE A 75 -4.95 -12.22 -2.26
C ILE A 75 -3.73 -12.57 -3.10
N LEU A 76 -2.51 -12.48 -2.54
CA LEU A 76 -1.27 -12.83 -3.23
C LEU A 76 -1.22 -14.29 -3.64
N LYS A 77 -1.72 -15.20 -2.80
CA LYS A 77 -1.85 -16.62 -3.13
C LYS A 77 -2.73 -16.83 -4.36
N ILE A 78 -3.92 -16.21 -4.38
CA ILE A 78 -4.87 -16.30 -5.49
C ILE A 78 -4.28 -15.64 -6.74
N ALA A 79 -3.78 -14.39 -6.61
CA ALA A 79 -3.20 -13.63 -7.71
C ALA A 79 -2.00 -14.37 -8.35
N SER A 80 -1.16 -15.01 -7.54
CA SER A 80 -0.04 -15.83 -8.03
C SER A 80 -0.50 -17.01 -8.89
N LYS A 81 -1.58 -17.69 -8.48
CA LYS A 81 -2.18 -18.80 -9.24
C LYS A 81 -2.77 -18.30 -10.57
N LEU A 82 -3.45 -17.16 -10.53
CA LEU A 82 -4.10 -16.56 -11.70
C LEU A 82 -3.18 -15.66 -12.54
N LYS A 83 -1.87 -15.52 -12.16
CA LYS A 83 -0.89 -14.63 -12.83
C LYS A 83 -1.34 -13.17 -12.92
N LYS A 84 -2.01 -12.66 -11.86
CA LYS A 84 -2.48 -11.28 -11.79
C LYS A 84 -1.43 -10.38 -11.15
N LYS A 85 -1.42 -9.09 -11.54
CA LYS A 85 -0.59 -8.03 -10.96
C LYS A 85 -1.23 -7.53 -9.67
N VAL A 86 -0.42 -7.17 -8.66
CA VAL A 86 -0.94 -6.69 -7.38
C VAL A 86 -0.23 -5.41 -6.95
N VAL A 87 -1.02 -4.42 -6.54
CA VAL A 87 -0.55 -3.22 -5.85
C VAL A 87 -0.99 -3.30 -4.39
N ILE A 88 -0.05 -3.28 -3.47
CA ILE A 88 -0.27 -3.42 -2.03
C ILE A 88 -0.06 -2.06 -1.35
N GLY A 89 -1.13 -1.50 -0.81
CA GLY A 89 -1.13 -0.34 0.09
C GLY A 89 -1.36 -0.72 1.56
N THR A 90 -1.61 -1.98 1.83
CA THR A 90 -1.69 -2.53 3.19
C THR A 90 -0.35 -2.37 3.90
N THR A 91 -0.38 -2.03 5.17
CA THR A 91 0.80 -1.84 6.04
C THR A 91 0.73 -2.77 7.26
N GLY A 92 1.77 -2.78 8.11
CA GLY A 92 1.80 -3.54 9.35
C GLY A 92 2.19 -5.01 9.19
N PHE A 93 2.91 -5.37 8.14
CA PHE A 93 3.43 -6.73 7.96
C PHE A 93 4.58 -7.04 8.93
N ASN A 94 4.57 -8.23 9.49
CA ASN A 94 5.72 -8.77 10.22
C ASN A 94 6.77 -9.36 9.26
N LYS A 95 7.95 -9.70 9.79
CA LYS A 95 9.07 -10.24 8.98
C LYS A 95 8.72 -11.50 8.19
N ALA A 96 7.92 -12.40 8.75
CA ALA A 96 7.49 -13.63 8.08
C ALA A 96 6.56 -13.32 6.90
N GLN A 97 5.62 -12.39 7.08
CA GLN A 97 4.71 -11.92 6.04
C GLN A 97 5.45 -11.20 4.92
N GLU A 98 6.43 -10.35 5.25
CA GLU A 98 7.31 -9.71 4.26
C GLU A 98 8.06 -10.74 3.42
N SER A 99 8.58 -11.79 4.05
CA SER A 99 9.23 -12.90 3.34
C SER A 99 8.28 -13.61 2.37
N GLN A 100 7.00 -13.79 2.77
CA GLN A 100 5.99 -14.38 1.88
C GLN A 100 5.67 -13.47 0.69
N ILE A 101 5.50 -12.14 0.93
CA ILE A 101 5.31 -11.16 -0.16
C ILE A 101 6.47 -11.26 -1.16
N LYS A 102 7.73 -11.31 -0.66
CA LYS A 102 8.93 -11.48 -1.50
C LYS A 102 8.91 -12.79 -2.30
N LYS A 103 8.37 -13.90 -1.76
CA LYS A 103 8.20 -15.15 -2.52
C LYS A 103 7.18 -15.01 -3.65
N TYR A 104 6.06 -14.31 -3.41
CA TYR A 104 5.05 -14.08 -4.45
C TYR A 104 5.53 -13.10 -5.51
N SER A 105 6.30 -12.07 -5.16
CA SER A 105 6.85 -11.10 -6.12
C SER A 105 7.83 -11.70 -7.13
N LYS A 106 8.37 -12.90 -6.86
CA LYS A 106 9.14 -13.68 -7.83
C LYS A 106 8.26 -14.37 -8.90
N LYS A 107 6.95 -14.49 -8.66
CA LYS A 107 6.00 -15.21 -9.52
C LYS A 107 5.10 -14.29 -10.32
N ILE A 108 4.79 -13.11 -9.77
CA ILE A 108 3.89 -12.09 -10.35
C ILE A 108 4.44 -10.70 -10.07
N PRO A 109 4.11 -9.68 -10.90
CA PRO A 109 4.43 -8.30 -10.60
C PRO A 109 3.70 -7.82 -9.34
N VAL A 110 4.47 -7.39 -8.34
CA VAL A 110 3.97 -6.83 -7.09
C VAL A 110 4.60 -5.47 -6.85
N LEU A 111 3.78 -4.43 -6.72
CA LEU A 111 4.18 -3.13 -6.22
C LEU A 111 3.68 -3.00 -4.77
N LYS A 112 4.59 -2.81 -3.82
CA LYS A 112 4.25 -2.55 -2.43
C LYS A 112 4.80 -1.19 -2.00
N ALA A 113 3.95 -0.34 -1.45
CA ALA A 113 4.36 0.96 -0.91
C ALA A 113 3.61 1.26 0.39
N GLY A 114 4.34 1.66 1.41
CA GLY A 114 3.77 2.07 2.71
C GLY A 114 3.09 3.44 2.64
N ASN A 115 3.46 4.25 1.66
CA ASN A 115 2.81 5.52 1.35
C ASN A 115 2.86 5.77 -0.16
N MET A 116 1.72 6.12 -0.74
CA MET A 116 1.58 6.41 -2.18
C MET A 116 1.30 7.90 -2.45
N SER A 117 1.39 8.75 -1.42
CA SER A 117 1.28 10.20 -1.58
C SER A 117 2.53 10.75 -2.27
N LEU A 118 2.35 11.45 -3.39
CA LEU A 118 3.43 12.11 -4.10
C LEU A 118 4.18 13.09 -3.17
N GLY A 119 3.44 13.91 -2.42
CA GLY A 119 4.03 14.89 -1.51
C GLY A 119 4.86 14.25 -0.39
N VAL A 120 4.39 13.17 0.21
CA VAL A 120 5.14 12.44 1.24
C VAL A 120 6.40 11.79 0.66
N ASN A 121 6.32 11.17 -0.51
CA ASN A 121 7.50 10.59 -1.16
C ASN A 121 8.52 11.65 -1.57
N LEU A 122 8.06 12.81 -2.06
CA LEU A 122 8.92 13.95 -2.34
C LEU A 122 9.60 14.47 -1.06
N LEU A 123 8.85 14.62 0.03
CA LEU A 123 9.40 15.05 1.32
C LEU A 123 10.47 14.08 1.83
N MET A 124 10.24 12.77 1.70
CA MET A 124 11.25 11.75 2.07
C MET A 124 12.53 11.89 1.25
N TYR A 125 12.40 12.08 -0.05
CA TYR A 125 13.54 12.27 -0.94
C TYR A 125 14.32 13.55 -0.60
N LEU A 126 13.64 14.67 -0.38
CA LEU A 126 14.26 15.93 0.04
C LEU A 126 14.94 15.80 1.41
N THR A 127 14.34 15.06 2.34
CA THR A 127 14.92 14.80 3.67
C THR A 127 16.23 14.00 3.56
N GLU A 128 16.28 13.00 2.69
CA GLU A 128 17.49 12.21 2.43
C GLU A 128 18.60 13.11 1.84
N ILE A 129 18.30 13.91 0.82
CA ILE A 129 19.26 14.83 0.19
C ILE A 129 19.77 15.86 1.21
N ALA A 130 18.88 16.51 1.96
CA ALA A 130 19.26 17.49 2.98
C ALA A 130 20.18 16.85 4.02
N SER A 131 19.83 15.64 4.51
CA SER A 131 20.63 14.92 5.50
C SER A 131 22.01 14.49 4.98
N LYS A 132 22.11 14.21 3.68
CA LYS A 132 23.39 13.90 3.02
C LYS A 132 24.29 15.13 2.86
N SER A 133 23.67 16.31 2.65
CA SER A 133 24.41 17.55 2.41
C SER A 133 24.84 18.26 3.72
N LEU A 134 24.13 17.97 4.82
CA LEU A 134 24.43 18.54 6.13
C LEU A 134 25.39 17.62 6.90
N ASN A 135 26.39 18.20 7.56
CA ASN A 135 27.37 17.48 8.37
C ASN A 135 26.77 17.00 9.73
N GLU A 136 27.59 16.39 10.57
CA GLU A 136 27.17 15.84 11.88
C GLU A 136 26.77 16.91 12.90
N ASP A 137 27.15 18.20 12.70
CA ASP A 137 26.81 19.30 13.59
C ASP A 137 25.29 19.65 13.54
N TYR A 138 24.61 19.19 12.49
CA TYR A 138 23.16 19.40 12.34
C TYR A 138 22.37 18.25 12.95
N LEU A 139 21.65 18.56 14.04
CA LEU A 139 20.72 17.61 14.68
C LEU A 139 19.37 17.62 13.96
N SER A 140 18.97 16.46 13.46
CA SER A 140 17.64 16.30 12.85
C SER A 140 16.63 15.80 13.89
N LYS A 141 15.47 16.47 13.97
CA LYS A 141 14.33 16.06 14.81
C LYS A 141 13.07 15.95 13.97
N ILE A 142 12.22 14.99 14.27
CA ILE A 142 10.90 14.82 13.65
C ILE A 142 9.86 15.09 14.71
N PHE A 143 8.96 16.00 14.41
CA PHE A 143 7.78 16.29 15.23
C PHE A 143 6.54 15.98 14.40
N GLU A 144 5.56 15.28 14.99
CA GLU A 144 4.31 14.94 14.32
C GLU A 144 3.10 15.19 15.22
N VAL A 145 2.02 15.62 14.60
CA VAL A 145 0.73 15.83 15.27
C VAL A 145 -0.35 15.05 14.51
N HIS A 146 -1.17 14.33 15.24
CA HIS A 146 -2.25 13.52 14.67
C HIS A 146 -3.56 13.72 15.43
N HIS A 147 -4.65 13.29 14.81
CA HIS A 147 -5.95 13.24 15.44
C HIS A 147 -5.96 12.23 16.61
N LYS A 148 -6.85 12.40 17.58
CA LYS A 148 -6.97 11.61 18.81
C LYS A 148 -7.17 10.09 18.62
N HIS A 149 -7.58 9.66 17.42
CA HIS A 149 -7.85 8.24 17.13
C HIS A 149 -6.66 7.49 16.51
N LYS A 150 -5.51 8.15 16.35
CA LYS A 150 -4.32 7.47 15.82
C LYS A 150 -3.76 6.49 16.86
N LYS A 151 -3.55 5.25 16.44
CA LYS A 151 -3.12 4.14 17.31
C LYS A 151 -1.63 3.85 17.23
N ASP A 152 -1.03 4.05 16.06
CA ASP A 152 0.40 3.81 15.83
C ASP A 152 1.21 5.07 16.14
N TYR A 153 2.21 4.92 16.99
CA TYR A 153 3.17 5.95 17.37
C TYR A 153 4.56 5.32 17.61
N PRO A 154 5.63 5.82 16.94
CA PRO A 154 5.63 6.83 15.86
C PRO A 154 4.87 6.37 14.62
N SER A 155 4.35 7.34 13.82
CA SER A 155 3.63 7.00 12.60
C SER A 155 4.54 6.35 11.55
N GLY A 156 3.95 5.58 10.63
CA GLY A 156 4.70 5.02 9.51
C GLY A 156 5.44 6.09 8.70
N THR A 157 4.85 7.28 8.53
CA THR A 157 5.48 8.42 7.82
C THR A 157 6.68 8.96 8.61
N ALA A 158 6.56 9.13 9.93
CA ALA A 158 7.68 9.57 10.76
C ALA A 158 8.85 8.58 10.71
N LEU A 159 8.56 7.28 10.78
CA LEU A 159 9.58 6.23 10.64
C LEU A 159 10.26 6.26 9.26
N MET A 160 9.51 6.53 8.19
CA MET A 160 10.06 6.65 6.84
C MET A 160 10.94 7.89 6.69
N LEU A 161 10.55 9.04 7.26
CA LEU A 161 11.40 10.25 7.31
C LEU A 161 12.68 10.01 8.11
N GLY A 162 12.58 9.37 9.27
CA GLY A 162 13.74 9.00 10.08
C GLY A 162 14.69 8.06 9.33
N LYS A 163 14.14 7.13 8.54
CA LYS A 163 14.96 6.29 7.66
C LYS A 163 15.66 7.13 6.58
N GLY A 164 14.99 8.08 5.94
CA GLY A 164 15.59 9.00 4.97
C GLY A 164 16.74 9.80 5.57
N ILE A 165 16.60 10.30 6.82
CA ILE A 165 17.67 10.96 7.55
C ILE A 165 18.87 10.02 7.76
N ALA A 166 18.60 8.80 8.22
CA ALA A 166 19.66 7.80 8.47
C ALA A 166 20.38 7.40 7.18
N ASP A 167 19.64 7.16 6.11
CA ASP A 167 20.20 6.80 4.80
C ASP A 167 21.07 7.96 4.24
N GLY A 168 20.60 9.22 4.35
CA GLY A 168 21.36 10.40 3.95
C GLY A 168 22.66 10.58 4.72
N LYS A 169 22.68 10.29 6.02
CA LYS A 169 23.89 10.32 6.89
C LYS A 169 24.73 9.05 6.79
N GLY A 170 24.45 8.13 5.87
CA GLY A 170 25.20 6.87 5.71
C GLY A 170 25.09 5.89 6.89
N LYS A 171 24.14 6.12 7.80
CA LYS A 171 23.94 5.31 9.01
C LYS A 171 22.98 4.14 8.73
N LYS A 172 23.52 2.97 8.43
CA LYS A 172 22.74 1.73 8.29
C LYS A 172 22.23 1.31 9.67
N ASN A 173 20.91 1.24 9.86
CA ASN A 173 20.21 0.75 11.07
C ASN A 173 20.34 1.65 12.31
N ASN A 174 19.69 2.79 12.36
CA ASN A 174 19.54 3.52 13.61
C ASN A 174 18.34 3.00 14.41
N LYS A 175 18.64 2.29 15.51
CA LYS A 175 17.67 1.91 16.57
C LYS A 175 17.33 3.10 17.49
N ASN A 176 17.77 4.30 17.18
CA ASN A 176 17.68 5.48 18.07
C ASN A 176 16.58 6.44 17.65
N PHE A 177 15.35 5.93 17.44
CA PHE A 177 14.16 6.76 17.57
C PHE A 177 13.75 6.76 19.05
N LYS A 178 14.07 7.83 19.76
CA LYS A 178 13.55 8.09 21.11
C LYS A 178 12.30 8.94 21.01
#